data_e1371815dfd89995028d3786136886b3
#
_entry.id   e1371815dfd89995028d3786136886b3
#
_cell.length_a   1.000
_cell.length_b   1.000
_cell.length_c   1.000
_cell.angle_alpha   90.00
_cell.angle_beta   90.00
_cell.angle_gamma   90.00
#
_symmetry.space_group_name_H-M   'P 1'
#
loop_
_entity.id
_entity.type
_entity.pdbx_description
1 polymer ?
#
loop_
_entity_poly.entity_id
_entity_poly.type
_entity_poly.pdbx_seq_one_letter_code
_entity_poly.pdbx_strand_id
1 'polypeptide(L)'
;IDLAFRPLIGWATALSFDILARWVETGESPTTQYRRFFSYYFSIILFMFIWFYQGLVPKVLQQHSLEIEMLANLSPLTTAQATEAIGWIGLGEIIIACLFLSRKLQPFLLKGQIILFPILTVGSIIAAPHVATDPFNVVTLNVSLFVLSIVALMLQTNVPTASSCKRKRGR
;
A
#
# COMPACT_ATOMS: atom_id res chain seq x y z
N ILE A 1 -16.76 21.40 15.52
CA ILE A 1 -17.11 20.00 15.82
C ILE A 1 -18.02 19.45 14.70
N ASP A 2 -19.09 20.14 14.30
CA ASP A 2 -20.05 19.68 13.26
C ASP A 2 -19.42 19.42 11.87
N LEU A 3 -18.39 20.17 11.50
CA LEU A 3 -17.80 20.09 10.15
C LEU A 3 -17.10 18.76 9.88
N ALA A 4 -16.50 18.17 10.91
CA ALA A 4 -15.80 16.87 10.81
C ALA A 4 -16.74 15.68 11.10
N PHE A 5 -17.68 15.84 12.04
CA PHE A 5 -18.56 14.74 12.46
C PHE A 5 -19.65 14.41 11.44
N ARG A 6 -20.23 15.41 10.77
CA ARG A 6 -21.28 15.17 9.74
C ARG A 6 -20.83 14.26 8.60
N PRO A 7 -19.67 14.48 7.94
CA PRO A 7 -19.23 13.59 6.88
C PRO A 7 -18.90 12.18 7.43
N LEU A 8 -18.34 12.08 8.64
CA LEU A 8 -18.01 10.80 9.26
C LEU A 8 -19.27 9.97 9.59
N ILE A 9 -20.29 10.59 10.18
CA ILE A 9 -21.58 9.95 10.44
C ILE A 9 -22.23 9.53 9.13
N GLY A 10 -22.26 10.41 8.12
CA GLY A 10 -22.82 10.10 6.80
C GLY A 10 -22.12 8.91 6.13
N TRP A 11 -20.80 8.87 6.23
CA TRP A 11 -20.01 7.75 5.71
C TRP A 11 -20.28 6.45 6.48
N ALA A 12 -20.27 6.48 7.82
CA ALA A 12 -20.53 5.31 8.66
C ALA A 12 -21.94 4.75 8.42
N THR A 13 -22.93 5.64 8.30
CA THR A 13 -24.31 5.27 7.99
C THR A 13 -24.41 4.60 6.61
N ALA A 14 -23.79 5.19 5.58
CA ALA A 14 -23.80 4.62 4.23
C ALA A 14 -23.13 3.23 4.18
N LEU A 15 -22.01 3.06 4.89
CA LEU A 15 -21.35 1.76 5.03
C LEU A 15 -22.24 0.72 5.73
N SER A 16 -22.93 1.12 6.81
CA SER A 16 -23.84 0.23 7.53
C SER A 16 -25.03 -0.22 6.68
N PHE A 17 -25.58 0.68 5.86
CA PHE A 17 -26.65 0.32 4.92
C PHE A 17 -26.15 -0.59 3.80
N ASP A 18 -24.96 -0.42 3.27
CA ASP A 18 -24.38 -1.35 2.28
C ASP A 18 -24.20 -2.73 2.87
N ILE A 19 -23.68 -2.81 4.09
CA ILE A 19 -23.50 -4.07 4.82
C ILE A 19 -24.86 -4.77 5.08
N LEU A 20 -25.89 -4.00 5.49
CA LEU A 20 -27.22 -4.52 5.69
C LEU A 20 -27.84 -5.08 4.39
N ALA A 21 -27.73 -4.33 3.29
CA ALA A 21 -28.21 -4.76 1.99
C ALA A 21 -27.56 -6.07 1.55
N ARG A 22 -26.22 -6.17 1.67
CA ARG A 22 -25.48 -7.39 1.35
C ARG A 22 -25.86 -8.56 2.25
N TRP A 23 -26.09 -8.32 3.54
CA TRP A 23 -26.55 -9.38 4.46
C TRP A 23 -27.89 -9.95 4.02
N VAL A 24 -28.83 -9.11 3.64
CA VAL A 24 -30.15 -9.53 3.15
C VAL A 24 -30.03 -10.27 1.80
N GLU A 25 -29.19 -9.78 0.89
CA GLU A 25 -29.05 -10.35 -0.45
C GLU A 25 -28.23 -11.64 -0.51
N THR A 26 -27.15 -11.72 0.27
CA THR A 26 -26.16 -12.82 0.17
C THR A 26 -26.13 -13.74 1.38
N GLY A 27 -26.76 -13.35 2.50
CA GLY A 27 -26.69 -14.06 3.78
C GLY A 27 -25.34 -13.88 4.52
N GLU A 28 -24.39 -13.12 3.97
CA GLU A 28 -23.09 -12.91 4.60
C GLU A 28 -23.21 -12.04 5.86
N SER A 29 -22.72 -12.54 7.01
CA SER A 29 -22.88 -11.84 8.29
C SER A 29 -22.23 -10.45 8.29
N PRO A 30 -22.84 -9.45 8.96
CA PRO A 30 -22.28 -8.11 9.09
C PRO A 30 -20.86 -8.12 9.68
N THR A 31 -20.59 -8.99 10.67
CA THR A 31 -19.27 -9.12 11.29
C THR A 31 -18.20 -9.51 10.28
N THR A 32 -18.46 -10.45 9.39
CA THR A 32 -17.53 -10.87 8.33
C THR A 32 -17.26 -9.73 7.37
N GLN A 33 -18.30 -9.00 6.98
CA GLN A 33 -18.19 -7.86 6.07
C GLN A 33 -17.39 -6.71 6.67
N TYR A 34 -17.58 -6.35 7.95
CA TYR A 34 -16.78 -5.36 8.66
C TYR A 34 -15.31 -5.79 8.78
N ARG A 35 -15.05 -7.05 9.15
CA ARG A 35 -13.67 -7.57 9.21
C ARG A 35 -12.98 -7.46 7.86
N ARG A 36 -13.64 -7.85 6.76
CA ARG A 36 -13.10 -7.70 5.40
C ARG A 36 -12.81 -6.24 5.08
N PHE A 37 -13.73 -5.34 5.38
CA PHE A 37 -13.57 -3.90 5.15
C PHE A 37 -12.35 -3.35 5.88
N PHE A 38 -12.27 -3.54 7.18
CA PHE A 38 -11.17 -2.97 7.97
C PHE A 38 -9.82 -3.63 7.63
N SER A 39 -9.77 -4.95 7.48
CA SER A 39 -8.53 -5.64 7.11
C SER A 39 -7.99 -5.16 5.75
N TYR A 40 -8.87 -4.98 4.77
CA TYR A 40 -8.50 -4.46 3.47
C TYR A 40 -7.96 -3.03 3.55
N TYR A 41 -8.70 -2.12 4.17
CA TYR A 41 -8.28 -0.71 4.23
C TYR A 41 -7.06 -0.48 5.13
N PHE A 42 -6.89 -1.24 6.21
CA PHE A 42 -5.65 -1.18 7.00
C PHE A 42 -4.44 -1.64 6.19
N SER A 43 -4.60 -2.68 5.36
CA SER A 43 -3.52 -3.10 4.44
C SER A 43 -3.19 -2.00 3.43
N ILE A 44 -4.19 -1.36 2.83
CA ILE A 44 -3.98 -0.24 1.89
C ILE A 44 -3.29 0.94 2.56
N ILE A 45 -3.74 1.35 3.76
CA ILE A 45 -3.12 2.45 4.51
C ILE A 45 -1.67 2.12 4.86
N LEU A 46 -1.39 0.88 5.26
CA LEU A 46 -0.02 0.44 5.55
C LEU A 46 0.87 0.49 4.30
N PHE A 47 0.38 0.04 3.13
CA PHE A 47 1.13 0.18 1.88
C PHE A 47 1.39 1.63 1.51
N MET A 48 0.39 2.51 1.62
CA MET A 48 0.57 3.94 1.40
C MET A 48 1.66 4.52 2.30
N PHE A 49 1.60 4.19 3.60
CA PHE A 49 2.59 4.64 4.57
C PHE A 49 4.00 4.15 4.21
N ILE A 50 4.16 2.86 3.90
CA ILE A 50 5.47 2.26 3.63
C ILE A 50 6.06 2.86 2.34
N TRP A 51 5.31 2.91 1.24
CA TRP A 51 5.78 3.51 -0.01
C TRP A 51 6.14 4.98 0.14
N PHE A 52 5.30 5.74 0.87
CA PHE A 52 5.58 7.15 1.14
C PHE A 52 6.84 7.32 1.99
N TYR A 53 6.96 6.55 3.08
CA TYR A 53 8.09 6.64 3.99
C TYR A 53 9.41 6.24 3.30
N GLN A 54 9.40 5.11 2.59
CA GLN A 54 10.59 4.59 1.89
C GLN A 54 11.02 5.52 0.74
N GLY A 55 10.08 6.12 0.06
CA GLY A 55 10.42 7.12 -0.96
C GLY A 55 10.96 8.41 -0.36
N LEU A 56 10.28 8.95 0.65
CA LEU A 56 10.59 10.26 1.19
C LEU A 56 11.86 10.25 2.05
N VAL A 57 11.92 9.38 3.06
CA VAL A 57 12.96 9.49 4.10
C VAL A 57 14.31 9.00 3.61
N PRO A 58 14.53 7.72 3.26
CA PRO A 58 15.86 7.25 2.89
C PRO A 58 16.34 7.76 1.52
N LYS A 59 15.43 7.99 0.55
CA LYS A 59 15.81 8.29 -0.83
C LYS A 59 15.84 9.79 -1.15
N VAL A 60 14.75 10.51 -0.79
CA VAL A 60 14.67 11.95 -1.13
C VAL A 60 15.36 12.81 -0.10
N LEU A 61 15.13 12.58 1.20
CA LEU A 61 15.67 13.45 2.25
C LEU A 61 17.08 13.08 2.69
N GLN A 62 17.36 11.79 2.89
CA GLN A 62 18.64 11.35 3.44
C GLN A 62 19.65 10.90 2.38
N GLN A 63 19.18 10.48 1.19
CA GLN A 63 20.03 9.88 0.15
C GLN A 63 20.97 8.83 0.76
N HIS A 64 20.37 7.83 1.42
CA HIS A 64 21.07 6.90 2.29
C HIS A 64 22.17 6.13 1.51
N SER A 65 23.38 6.12 2.02
CA SER A 65 24.56 5.57 1.34
C SER A 65 24.40 4.11 0.92
N LEU A 66 23.77 3.29 1.74
CA LEU A 66 23.52 1.87 1.43
C LEU A 66 22.63 1.69 0.19
N GLU A 67 21.62 2.52 -0.01
CA GLU A 67 20.74 2.45 -1.19
C GLU A 67 21.47 2.87 -2.46
N ILE A 68 22.32 3.89 -2.35
CA ILE A 68 23.19 4.35 -3.45
C ILE A 68 24.20 3.27 -3.82
N GLU A 69 24.83 2.64 -2.84
CA GLU A 69 25.78 1.56 -3.04
C GLU A 69 25.11 0.33 -3.69
N MET A 70 23.95 -0.10 -3.19
CA MET A 70 23.20 -1.20 -3.79
C MET A 70 22.85 -0.92 -5.25
N LEU A 71 22.40 0.30 -5.57
CA LEU A 71 22.08 0.66 -6.95
C LEU A 71 23.33 0.69 -7.83
N ALA A 72 24.43 1.23 -7.36
CA ALA A 72 25.71 1.25 -8.10
C ALA A 72 26.25 -0.17 -8.33
N ASN A 73 26.09 -1.08 -7.37
CA ASN A 73 26.52 -2.48 -7.52
C ASN A 73 25.66 -3.27 -8.52
N LEU A 74 24.40 -2.89 -8.70
CA LEU A 74 23.47 -3.56 -9.64
C LEU A 74 23.45 -2.95 -11.03
N SER A 75 24.08 -1.80 -11.23
CA SER A 75 23.98 -1.06 -12.48
C SER A 75 25.32 -0.47 -12.90
N PRO A 76 25.54 -0.14 -14.17
CA PRO A 76 26.77 0.51 -14.65
C PRO A 76 26.84 2.01 -14.29
N LEU A 77 26.11 2.47 -13.29
CA LEU A 77 26.05 3.87 -12.90
C LEU A 77 27.25 4.25 -12.02
N THR A 78 27.77 5.44 -12.22
CA THR A 78 28.69 6.06 -11.27
C THR A 78 27.95 6.42 -9.97
N THR A 79 28.68 6.59 -8.87
CA THR A 79 28.07 6.97 -7.58
C THR A 79 27.24 8.25 -7.69
N ALA A 80 27.69 9.25 -8.46
CA ALA A 80 26.93 10.48 -8.66
C ALA A 80 25.61 10.25 -9.42
N GLN A 81 25.63 9.41 -10.44
CA GLN A 81 24.43 9.02 -11.20
C GLN A 81 23.47 8.18 -10.35
N ALA A 82 24.03 7.26 -9.52
CA ALA A 82 23.23 6.46 -8.60
C ALA A 82 22.55 7.34 -7.55
N THR A 83 23.21 8.36 -7.04
CA THR A 83 22.63 9.33 -6.09
C THR A 83 21.44 10.06 -6.70
N GLU A 84 21.59 10.56 -7.92
CA GLU A 84 20.48 11.22 -8.62
C GLU A 84 19.32 10.24 -8.90
N ALA A 85 19.63 9.03 -9.37
CA ALA A 85 18.64 8.00 -9.67
C ALA A 85 17.85 7.58 -8.42
N ILE A 86 18.49 7.46 -7.26
CA ILE A 86 17.80 7.15 -5.98
C ILE A 86 16.77 8.24 -5.65
N GLY A 87 17.06 9.50 -5.88
CA GLY A 87 16.09 10.59 -5.69
C GLY A 87 14.85 10.41 -6.59
N TRP A 88 15.05 10.09 -7.87
CA TRP A 88 13.95 9.83 -8.80
C TRP A 88 13.16 8.58 -8.44
N ILE A 89 13.82 7.51 -8.01
CA ILE A 89 13.15 6.29 -7.50
C ILE A 89 12.28 6.66 -6.30
N GLY A 90 12.79 7.44 -5.34
CA GLY A 90 12.04 7.89 -4.18
C GLY A 90 10.79 8.70 -4.55
N LEU A 91 10.88 9.60 -5.52
CA LEU A 91 9.70 10.31 -6.05
C LEU A 91 8.69 9.34 -6.68
N GLY A 92 9.16 8.35 -7.42
CA GLY A 92 8.30 7.29 -7.97
C GLY A 92 7.55 6.51 -6.88
N GLU A 93 8.22 6.19 -5.78
CA GLU A 93 7.60 5.51 -4.63
C GLU A 93 6.53 6.37 -3.94
N ILE A 94 6.77 7.68 -3.80
CA ILE A 94 5.76 8.62 -3.29
C ILE A 94 4.55 8.69 -4.22
N ILE A 95 4.77 8.68 -5.54
CA ILE A 95 3.68 8.62 -6.52
C ILE A 95 2.88 7.31 -6.36
N ILE A 96 3.55 6.16 -6.20
CA ILE A 96 2.89 4.87 -5.96
C ILE A 96 2.02 4.94 -4.69
N ALA A 97 2.53 5.53 -3.60
CA ALA A 97 1.75 5.75 -2.39
C ALA A 97 0.46 6.55 -2.67
N CYS A 98 0.54 7.63 -3.45
CA CYS A 98 -0.61 8.43 -3.84
C CYS A 98 -1.58 7.66 -4.75
N LEU A 99 -1.09 6.80 -5.64
CA LEU A 99 -1.93 6.00 -6.53
C LEU A 99 -2.81 5.00 -5.77
N PHE A 100 -2.39 4.54 -4.58
CA PHE A 100 -3.22 3.71 -3.69
C PHE A 100 -4.50 4.42 -3.21
N LEU A 101 -4.61 5.74 -3.28
CA LEU A 101 -5.86 6.45 -3.01
C LEU A 101 -6.96 6.10 -4.02
N SER A 102 -6.58 5.67 -5.24
CA SER A 102 -7.52 5.29 -6.28
C SER A 102 -7.94 3.83 -6.17
N ARG A 103 -9.17 3.56 -5.77
CA ARG A 103 -9.73 2.20 -5.69
C ARG A 103 -9.60 1.40 -6.99
N LYS A 104 -9.62 2.09 -8.14
CA LYS A 104 -9.49 1.43 -9.45
C LYS A 104 -8.08 0.90 -9.70
N LEU A 105 -7.06 1.56 -9.13
CA LEU A 105 -5.66 1.19 -9.31
C LEU A 105 -5.16 0.18 -8.27
N GLN A 106 -5.81 0.10 -7.10
CA GLN A 106 -5.41 -0.79 -6.01
C GLN A 106 -5.18 -2.25 -6.47
N PRO A 107 -6.07 -2.90 -7.24
CA PRO A 107 -5.85 -4.27 -7.69
C PRO A 107 -4.59 -4.42 -8.55
N PHE A 108 -4.32 -3.45 -9.40
CA PHE A 108 -3.14 -3.45 -10.26
C PHE A 108 -1.86 -3.25 -9.45
N LEU A 109 -1.87 -2.31 -8.51
CA LEU A 109 -0.75 -2.04 -7.61
C LEU A 109 -0.43 -3.25 -6.73
N LEU A 110 -1.44 -3.91 -6.15
CA LEU A 110 -1.26 -5.12 -5.35
C LEU A 110 -0.64 -6.26 -6.16
N LYS A 111 -1.09 -6.48 -7.40
CA LYS A 111 -0.49 -7.48 -8.30
C LYS A 111 0.96 -7.12 -8.65
N GLY A 112 1.22 -5.84 -8.92
CA GLY A 112 2.58 -5.34 -9.15
C GLY A 112 3.51 -5.59 -7.98
N GLN A 113 3.05 -5.37 -6.74
CA GLN A 113 3.82 -5.62 -5.52
C GLN A 113 4.17 -7.10 -5.32
N ILE A 114 3.25 -8.02 -5.65
CA ILE A 114 3.49 -9.47 -5.57
C ILE A 114 4.67 -9.89 -6.46
N ILE A 115 4.87 -9.21 -7.58
CA ILE A 115 6.02 -9.45 -8.47
C ILE A 115 7.24 -8.67 -7.99
N LEU A 116 7.05 -7.42 -7.60
CA LEU A 116 8.14 -6.49 -7.29
C LEU A 116 8.91 -6.85 -6.02
N PHE A 117 8.22 -7.20 -4.92
CA PHE A 117 8.91 -7.49 -3.65
C PHE A 117 9.89 -8.68 -3.71
N PRO A 118 9.58 -9.82 -4.36
CA PRO A 118 10.57 -10.86 -4.59
C PRO A 118 11.79 -10.38 -5.41
N ILE A 119 11.56 -9.58 -6.46
CA ILE A 119 12.64 -9.03 -7.28
C ILE A 119 13.54 -8.10 -6.45
N LEU A 120 12.94 -7.20 -5.66
CA LEU A 120 13.68 -6.30 -4.77
C LEU A 120 14.47 -7.08 -3.70
N THR A 121 13.89 -8.15 -3.16
CA THR A 121 14.58 -9.00 -2.19
C THR A 121 15.82 -9.66 -2.78
N VAL A 122 15.67 -10.31 -3.93
CA VAL A 122 16.79 -10.97 -4.62
C VAL A 122 17.85 -9.94 -5.04
N GLY A 123 17.42 -8.80 -5.60
CA GLY A 123 18.32 -7.71 -5.97
C GLY A 123 19.13 -7.19 -4.78
N SER A 124 18.48 -6.96 -3.64
CA SER A 124 19.16 -6.48 -2.42
C SER A 124 20.20 -7.47 -1.91
N ILE A 125 19.90 -8.77 -1.92
CA ILE A 125 20.85 -9.82 -1.49
C ILE A 125 22.05 -9.90 -2.44
N ILE A 126 21.84 -9.75 -3.75
CA ILE A 126 22.92 -9.76 -4.73
C ILE A 126 23.79 -8.50 -4.58
N ALA A 127 23.18 -7.34 -4.38
CA ALA A 127 23.89 -6.06 -4.28
C ALA A 127 24.69 -5.90 -2.99
N ALA A 128 24.16 -6.40 -1.87
CA ALA A 128 24.73 -6.25 -0.54
C ALA A 128 24.32 -7.46 0.35
N PRO A 129 25.03 -8.61 0.27
CA PRO A 129 24.62 -9.84 0.98
C PRO A 129 24.45 -9.68 2.49
N HIS A 130 25.21 -8.75 3.11
CA HIS A 130 25.14 -8.51 4.55
C HIS A 130 23.77 -7.98 5.01
N VAL A 131 23.00 -7.30 4.14
CA VAL A 131 21.67 -6.79 4.52
C VAL A 131 20.67 -7.88 4.87
N ALA A 132 20.92 -9.13 4.48
CA ALA A 132 20.07 -10.26 4.83
C ALA A 132 20.25 -10.72 6.29
N THR A 133 21.34 -10.35 6.94
CA THR A 133 21.70 -10.76 8.31
C THR A 133 21.45 -9.67 9.35
N ASP A 134 21.11 -8.47 8.93
CA ASP A 134 20.79 -7.35 9.82
C ASP A 134 19.51 -7.63 10.64
N PRO A 135 19.43 -7.17 11.90
CA PRO A 135 18.24 -7.38 12.74
C PRO A 135 16.94 -6.83 12.11
N PHE A 136 17.03 -5.69 11.41
CA PHE A 136 15.96 -5.10 10.64
C PHE A 136 16.34 -5.14 9.17
N ASN A 137 16.03 -6.25 8.51
CA ASN A 137 16.53 -6.51 7.17
C ASN A 137 15.44 -6.40 6.10
N VAL A 138 15.89 -6.09 4.90
CA VAL A 138 15.02 -5.93 3.72
C VAL A 138 14.29 -7.22 3.36
N VAL A 139 14.86 -8.39 3.67
CA VAL A 139 14.25 -9.68 3.34
C VAL A 139 12.96 -9.89 4.13
N THR A 140 13.02 -9.73 5.47
CA THR A 140 11.83 -9.90 6.32
C THR A 140 10.76 -8.86 6.01
N LEU A 141 11.14 -7.61 5.72
CA LEU A 141 10.20 -6.56 5.32
C LEU A 141 9.50 -6.92 4.01
N ASN A 142 10.27 -7.22 2.97
CA ASN A 142 9.70 -7.51 1.65
C ASN A 142 8.86 -8.79 1.62
N VAL A 143 9.27 -9.85 2.34
CA VAL A 143 8.46 -11.07 2.49
C VAL A 143 7.14 -10.77 3.19
N SER A 144 7.16 -9.96 4.25
CA SER A 144 5.94 -9.54 4.95
C SER A 144 5.01 -8.76 4.04
N LEU A 145 5.53 -7.82 3.27
CA LEU A 145 4.76 -7.01 2.32
C LEU A 145 4.24 -7.84 1.14
N PHE A 146 5.01 -8.80 0.65
CA PHE A 146 4.57 -9.75 -0.36
C PHE A 146 3.36 -10.56 0.12
N VAL A 147 3.44 -11.17 1.31
CA VAL A 147 2.32 -11.92 1.90
C VAL A 147 1.11 -11.01 2.13
N LEU A 148 1.31 -9.81 2.67
CA LEU A 148 0.24 -8.85 2.90
C LEU A 148 -0.42 -8.42 1.57
N SER A 149 0.35 -8.30 0.48
CA SER A 149 -0.20 -7.97 -0.85
C SER A 149 -1.13 -9.06 -1.35
N ILE A 150 -0.78 -10.34 -1.14
CA ILE A 150 -1.65 -11.47 -1.46
C ILE A 150 -2.94 -11.41 -0.62
N VAL A 151 -2.80 -11.21 0.69
CA VAL A 151 -3.96 -11.11 1.60
C VAL A 151 -4.88 -9.96 1.19
N ALA A 152 -4.34 -8.77 0.92
CA ALA A 152 -5.12 -7.62 0.47
C ALA A 152 -5.81 -7.89 -0.87
N LEU A 153 -5.13 -8.56 -1.80
CA LEU A 153 -5.70 -8.96 -3.10
C LEU A 153 -6.87 -9.95 -2.94
N MET A 154 -6.77 -10.89 -2.00
CA MET A 154 -7.87 -11.82 -1.68
C MET A 154 -9.05 -11.10 -1.03
N LEU A 155 -8.79 -10.13 -0.17
CA LEU A 155 -9.83 -9.38 0.55
C LEU A 155 -10.56 -8.38 -0.35
N GLN A 156 -9.96 -7.89 -1.44
CA GLN A 156 -10.53 -6.81 -2.28
C GLN A 156 -11.88 -7.18 -2.91
N THR A 157 -12.13 -8.47 -3.14
CA THR A 157 -13.41 -8.94 -3.68
C THR A 157 -14.51 -8.76 -2.64
N ASN A 158 -15.61 -8.15 -3.06
CA ASN A 158 -16.79 -7.92 -2.21
C ASN A 158 -16.56 -7.04 -0.96
N VAL A 159 -15.57 -6.15 -0.99
CA VAL A 159 -15.40 -5.15 0.08
C VAL A 159 -16.60 -4.22 0.10
N PRO A 160 -17.31 -4.07 1.24
CA PRO A 160 -18.39 -3.11 1.38
C PRO A 160 -17.93 -1.68 1.07
N THR A 161 -18.84 -0.84 0.61
CA THR A 161 -18.50 0.53 0.20
C THR A 161 -19.57 1.52 0.63
N ALA A 162 -19.17 2.61 1.26
CA ALA A 162 -20.07 3.70 1.60
C ALA A 162 -20.61 4.48 0.38
N SER A 163 -20.20 4.13 -0.83
CA SER A 163 -20.61 4.83 -2.07
C SER A 163 -21.88 4.26 -2.71
N SER A 164 -22.34 3.08 -2.30
CA SER A 164 -23.55 2.43 -2.87
C SER A 164 -24.84 3.12 -2.44
N CYS A 165 -24.89 3.73 -1.27
CA CYS A 165 -26.04 4.48 -0.77
C CYS A 165 -25.99 5.95 -1.23
N LYS A 166 -26.38 6.21 -2.47
CA LYS A 166 -26.56 7.60 -2.95
C LYS A 166 -27.87 8.17 -2.40
N ARG A 167 -27.77 9.05 -1.40
CA ARG A 167 -28.91 9.86 -0.95
C ARG A 167 -29.35 10.74 -2.12
N LYS A 168 -30.52 10.46 -2.74
CA LYS A 168 -31.19 11.45 -3.59
C LYS A 168 -31.53 12.65 -2.71
N ARG A 169 -30.83 13.77 -2.86
CA ARG A 169 -31.29 15.05 -2.32
C ARG A 169 -32.63 15.32 -3.00
N GLY A 170 -33.74 15.17 -2.26
CA GLY A 170 -35.02 15.74 -2.70
C GLY A 170 -34.79 17.24 -2.95
N ARG A 171 -35.15 17.67 -4.14
CA ARG A 171 -35.31 19.09 -4.46
C ARG A 171 -36.49 19.64 -3.68
#